data_9e858de8aa1127b6498a9956a6ba3b86
#
_entry.id   9e858de8aa1127b6498a9956a6ba3b86
#
_cell.length_a   1.000
_cell.length_b   1.000
_cell.length_c   1.000
_cell.angle_alpha   90.00
_cell.angle_beta   90.00
_cell.angle_gamma   90.00
#
_symmetry.space_group_name_H-M   'P 1'
#
loop_
_entity.id
_entity.type
_entity.pdbx_description
1 polymer ?
#
loop_
_entity_poly.entity_id
_entity_poly.type
_entity_poly.pdbx_seq_one_letter_code
_entity_poly.pdbx_strand_id
1 'polypeptide(L)'
;INGITLAGVGRGTTVEYCEVALNLDDGFEMFGGTVDLKHCAVFAVGDDAFDTDNGYQGRGQFLLVVRADDSDKAHEMDNATNGDLDSQPRSHPHFANVTVISSPSHGEDGLRLREGTGGDFRNYILHGANDGVRNDENGSEVVTQDLTEAAAAGHPDYLYISGSMIMNGLADVPWDDFDEAGDGTWTGTYVPESAGLAFTVDADGLPATIDVTPSASGSAYEGVDDVIEDDFFVPTYYKGAFGSANWLEGWSYLDEAGLLVEQEEDVTLLGGNVTEDTYLAASGTYYLNQQLFVKDGATLYIEAGTE
;
A
#
# COMPACT_ATOMS: atom_id res chain seq x y z
N ILE A 1 -4.60 -3.69 -23.36
CA ILE A 1 -3.43 -4.58 -23.09
C ILE A 1 -2.71 -4.05 -21.87
N ASN A 2 -2.52 -4.90 -20.88
CA ASN A 2 -1.86 -4.57 -19.61
C ASN A 2 -0.43 -4.07 -19.81
N GLY A 3 0.05 -3.34 -18.85
CA GLY A 3 1.44 -2.89 -18.82
C GLY A 3 2.39 -4.08 -18.63
N ILE A 4 2.19 -4.84 -17.55
CA ILE A 4 2.96 -6.05 -17.24
C ILE A 4 2.01 -7.17 -16.85
N THR A 5 1.95 -8.24 -17.64
CA THR A 5 1.17 -9.44 -17.34
C THR A 5 2.09 -10.58 -16.87
N LEU A 6 1.77 -11.19 -15.72
CA LEU A 6 2.55 -12.24 -15.07
C LEU A 6 1.70 -13.50 -14.89
N ALA A 7 1.68 -14.40 -15.87
CA ALA A 7 0.84 -15.59 -15.86
C ALA A 7 1.60 -16.82 -15.33
N GLY A 8 1.24 -17.29 -14.13
CA GLY A 8 1.83 -18.46 -13.48
C GLY A 8 3.31 -18.29 -13.13
N VAL A 9 3.77 -17.06 -12.94
CA VAL A 9 5.19 -16.76 -12.66
C VAL A 9 5.51 -17.10 -11.21
N GLY A 10 6.62 -17.78 -11.01
CA GLY A 10 7.07 -18.25 -9.69
C GLY A 10 7.96 -17.26 -8.95
N ARG A 11 8.09 -17.48 -7.63
CA ARG A 11 8.84 -16.66 -6.66
C ARG A 11 10.34 -16.53 -6.96
N GLY A 12 10.89 -17.34 -7.86
CA GLY A 12 12.28 -17.20 -8.30
C GLY A 12 12.52 -16.05 -9.28
N THR A 13 11.46 -15.35 -9.71
CA THR A 13 11.54 -14.17 -10.59
C THR A 13 11.60 -12.91 -9.75
N THR A 14 12.56 -12.04 -10.02
CA THR A 14 12.68 -10.73 -9.38
C THR A 14 11.90 -9.69 -10.17
N VAL A 15 10.96 -8.99 -9.49
CA VAL A 15 10.23 -7.83 -10.00
C VAL A 15 10.36 -6.72 -8.97
N GLU A 16 11.37 -5.90 -9.17
CA GLU A 16 11.71 -4.80 -8.26
C GLU A 16 12.03 -3.54 -9.05
N TYR A 17 11.66 -2.38 -8.52
CA TYR A 17 11.88 -1.07 -9.15
C TYR A 17 11.34 -1.04 -10.58
N CYS A 18 10.08 -1.43 -10.73
CA CYS A 18 9.36 -1.40 -11.99
C CYS A 18 8.21 -0.40 -11.89
N GLU A 19 8.02 0.37 -12.94
CA GLU A 19 6.90 1.31 -13.05
C GLU A 19 6.10 1.06 -14.33
N VAL A 20 4.78 1.13 -14.22
CA VAL A 20 3.88 1.22 -15.37
C VAL A 20 3.21 2.59 -15.33
N ALA A 21 3.36 3.36 -16.39
CA ALA A 21 2.81 4.70 -16.49
C ALA A 21 1.99 4.87 -17.77
N LEU A 22 0.81 5.51 -17.67
CA LEU A 22 -0.01 5.95 -18.81
C LEU A 22 -0.43 4.80 -19.73
N ASN A 23 -0.62 3.60 -19.19
CA ASN A 23 -1.17 2.48 -19.95
C ASN A 23 -2.70 2.60 -20.04
N LEU A 24 -3.33 1.97 -21.04
CA LEU A 24 -4.79 2.03 -21.27
C LEU A 24 -5.57 0.88 -20.65
N ASP A 25 -4.90 -0.03 -20.03
CA ASP A 25 -5.41 -1.24 -19.36
C ASP A 25 -4.69 -1.34 -18.03
N ASP A 26 -4.61 -2.51 -17.38
CA ASP A 26 -3.98 -2.65 -16.07
C ASP A 26 -2.52 -2.24 -16.02
N GLY A 27 -2.06 -1.90 -14.83
CA GLY A 27 -0.64 -1.72 -14.55
C GLY A 27 0.08 -3.06 -14.49
N PHE A 28 -0.11 -3.79 -13.42
CA PHE A 28 0.40 -5.16 -13.20
C PHE A 28 -0.79 -6.11 -13.03
N GLU A 29 -0.86 -7.12 -13.88
CA GLU A 29 -1.90 -8.15 -13.76
C GLU A 29 -1.25 -9.52 -13.55
N MET A 30 -1.64 -10.21 -12.47
CA MET A 30 -1.11 -11.49 -12.05
C MET A 30 -2.16 -12.61 -12.17
N PHE A 31 -2.04 -13.44 -13.19
CA PHE A 31 -2.85 -14.66 -13.35
C PHE A 31 -2.19 -15.84 -12.64
N GLY A 32 -2.52 -16.07 -11.38
CA GLY A 32 -1.93 -17.12 -10.58
C GLY A 32 -0.42 -16.98 -10.36
N GLY A 33 0.19 -18.01 -9.85
CA GLY A 33 1.62 -18.01 -9.55
C GLY A 33 1.95 -17.42 -8.18
N THR A 34 3.24 -17.17 -7.96
CA THR A 34 3.78 -16.75 -6.65
C THR A 34 4.88 -15.71 -6.79
N VAL A 35 4.94 -14.99 -7.89
CA VAL A 35 5.92 -13.92 -8.09
C VAL A 35 5.71 -12.82 -7.06
N ASP A 36 6.81 -12.30 -6.51
CA ASP A 36 6.78 -11.23 -5.53
C ASP A 36 7.11 -9.88 -6.19
N LEU A 37 6.49 -8.80 -5.72
CA LEU A 37 6.66 -7.43 -6.21
C LEU A 37 7.25 -6.54 -5.11
N LYS A 38 8.31 -5.79 -5.42
CA LYS A 38 8.90 -4.87 -4.45
C LYS A 38 9.32 -3.54 -5.09
N HIS A 39 8.99 -2.42 -4.44
CA HIS A 39 9.22 -1.08 -4.98
C HIS A 39 8.65 -0.95 -6.41
N CYS A 40 7.38 -1.29 -6.59
CA CYS A 40 6.69 -1.16 -7.85
C CYS A 40 5.70 0.00 -7.82
N ALA A 41 5.63 0.74 -8.91
CA ALA A 41 4.77 1.91 -9.03
C ALA A 41 3.84 1.81 -10.24
N VAL A 42 2.64 2.35 -10.11
CA VAL A 42 1.68 2.50 -11.21
C VAL A 42 1.18 3.93 -11.22
N PHE A 43 1.23 4.56 -12.38
CA PHE A 43 0.78 5.92 -12.59
C PHE A 43 -0.20 6.04 -13.75
N ALA A 44 -1.41 6.51 -13.46
CA ALA A 44 -2.41 6.93 -14.43
C ALA A 44 -2.64 5.88 -15.54
N VAL A 45 -2.93 4.65 -15.14
CA VAL A 45 -3.39 3.59 -16.04
C VAL A 45 -4.91 3.68 -16.21
N GLY A 46 -5.44 3.14 -17.31
CA GLY A 46 -6.85 3.29 -17.67
C GLY A 46 -7.77 2.21 -17.11
N ASP A 47 -7.24 1.22 -16.41
CA ASP A 47 -7.97 0.20 -15.67
C ASP A 47 -7.33 0.03 -14.29
N ASP A 48 -7.17 -1.15 -13.76
CA ASP A 48 -6.70 -1.40 -12.42
C ASP A 48 -5.17 -1.28 -12.30
N ALA A 49 -4.68 -0.75 -11.18
CA ALA A 49 -3.23 -0.59 -11.04
C ALA A 49 -2.53 -1.93 -10.73
N PHE A 50 -3.06 -2.69 -9.79
CA PHE A 50 -2.64 -4.05 -9.49
C PHE A 50 -3.86 -4.97 -9.49
N ASP A 51 -3.91 -5.90 -10.44
CA ASP A 51 -4.96 -6.89 -10.55
C ASP A 51 -4.41 -8.30 -10.26
N THR A 52 -5.15 -9.09 -9.48
CA THR A 52 -4.78 -10.47 -9.16
C THR A 52 -5.93 -11.42 -9.43
N ASP A 53 -5.63 -12.54 -10.07
CA ASP A 53 -6.63 -13.52 -10.47
C ASP A 53 -6.07 -14.96 -10.48
N ASN A 54 -6.94 -15.92 -10.67
CA ASN A 54 -6.62 -17.33 -10.94
C ASN A 54 -5.64 -17.98 -9.95
N GLY A 55 -5.78 -17.67 -8.66
CA GLY A 55 -4.99 -18.30 -7.61
C GLY A 55 -3.61 -17.70 -7.41
N TYR A 56 -3.46 -16.39 -7.59
CA TYR A 56 -2.21 -15.69 -7.27
C TYR A 56 -1.92 -15.70 -5.77
N GLN A 57 -0.70 -16.12 -5.39
CA GLN A 57 -0.25 -16.25 -4.00
C GLN A 57 1.12 -15.59 -3.78
N GLY A 58 1.35 -14.47 -4.44
CA GLY A 58 2.58 -13.71 -4.28
C GLY A 58 2.51 -12.69 -3.15
N ARG A 59 3.66 -12.02 -2.94
CA ARG A 59 3.84 -10.99 -1.92
C ARG A 59 4.16 -9.66 -2.58
N GLY A 60 3.70 -8.57 -1.98
CA GLY A 60 4.03 -7.22 -2.42
C GLY A 60 4.42 -6.33 -1.26
N GLN A 61 5.49 -5.54 -1.41
CA GLN A 61 5.85 -4.53 -0.43
C GLN A 61 6.39 -3.27 -1.10
N PHE A 62 6.06 -2.12 -0.54
CA PHE A 62 6.40 -0.81 -1.08
C PHE A 62 5.81 -0.61 -2.49
N LEU A 63 4.48 -0.70 -2.56
CA LEU A 63 3.72 -0.50 -3.79
C LEU A 63 3.10 0.90 -3.80
N LEU A 64 3.29 1.62 -4.89
CA LEU A 64 2.67 2.92 -5.13
C LEU A 64 1.62 2.82 -6.24
N VAL A 65 0.48 3.42 -5.99
CA VAL A 65 -0.53 3.69 -7.02
C VAL A 65 -0.85 5.18 -7.02
N VAL A 66 -0.74 5.82 -8.17
CA VAL A 66 -1.22 7.18 -8.39
C VAL A 66 -2.26 7.14 -9.50
N ARG A 67 -3.51 7.45 -9.17
CA ARG A 67 -4.65 7.36 -10.08
C ARG A 67 -5.05 8.72 -10.62
N ALA A 68 -5.24 8.79 -11.94
CA ALA A 68 -5.90 9.90 -12.63
C ALA A 68 -7.43 9.74 -12.60
N ASP A 69 -8.17 10.69 -13.17
CA ASP A 69 -9.64 10.69 -13.17
C ASP A 69 -10.25 9.52 -13.95
N ASP A 70 -9.54 8.99 -14.92
CA ASP A 70 -9.96 7.90 -15.81
C ASP A 70 -9.35 6.52 -15.45
N SER A 71 -8.62 6.43 -14.36
CA SER A 71 -8.19 5.14 -13.80
C SER A 71 -9.36 4.41 -13.14
N ASP A 72 -9.28 3.09 -13.02
CA ASP A 72 -10.25 2.31 -12.25
C ASP A 72 -9.73 2.05 -10.82
N LYS A 73 -9.73 0.84 -10.29
CA LYS A 73 -9.35 0.56 -8.91
C LYS A 73 -7.83 0.64 -8.71
N ALA A 74 -7.41 0.91 -7.50
CA ALA A 74 -5.99 0.79 -7.18
C ALA A 74 -5.56 -0.68 -7.06
N HIS A 75 -6.42 -1.49 -6.47
CA HIS A 75 -6.26 -2.92 -6.35
C HIS A 75 -7.58 -3.62 -6.66
N GLU A 76 -7.61 -4.48 -7.68
CA GLU A 76 -8.69 -5.42 -7.90
C GLU A 76 -8.19 -6.84 -7.60
N MET A 77 -8.79 -7.47 -6.57
CA MET A 77 -8.32 -8.75 -6.04
C MET A 77 -9.38 -9.81 -6.29
N ASP A 78 -9.10 -10.69 -7.24
CA ASP A 78 -10.01 -11.74 -7.68
C ASP A 78 -9.43 -13.13 -7.43
N ASN A 79 -10.31 -14.14 -7.28
CA ASN A 79 -9.89 -15.53 -7.19
C ASN A 79 -10.07 -16.26 -8.51
N ALA A 80 -11.21 -16.06 -9.18
CA ALA A 80 -11.52 -16.82 -10.37
C ALA A 80 -12.43 -16.09 -11.35
N THR A 81 -12.01 -15.98 -12.60
CA THR A 81 -12.75 -15.33 -13.69
C THR A 81 -13.98 -16.10 -14.19
N ASN A 82 -14.28 -17.29 -13.68
CA ASN A 82 -15.35 -18.16 -14.20
C ASN A 82 -16.51 -18.39 -13.22
N GLY A 83 -16.54 -17.64 -12.11
CA GLY A 83 -17.61 -17.70 -11.11
C GLY A 83 -17.54 -18.90 -10.17
N ASP A 84 -16.43 -19.64 -10.11
CA ASP A 84 -16.19 -20.65 -9.08
C ASP A 84 -15.41 -19.99 -7.93
N LEU A 85 -16.12 -19.41 -6.98
CA LEU A 85 -15.56 -18.69 -5.84
C LEU A 85 -14.64 -19.55 -4.96
N ASP A 86 -14.74 -20.87 -5.07
CA ASP A 86 -13.90 -21.83 -4.33
C ASP A 86 -12.77 -22.42 -5.17
N SER A 87 -12.47 -21.82 -6.32
CA SER A 87 -11.36 -22.27 -7.18
C SER A 87 -10.07 -22.36 -6.41
N GLN A 88 -9.31 -23.44 -6.68
CA GLN A 88 -8.05 -23.72 -6.01
C GLN A 88 -6.87 -23.81 -7.00
N PRO A 89 -5.68 -23.32 -6.64
CA PRO A 89 -5.40 -22.60 -5.40
C PRO A 89 -6.19 -21.30 -5.33
N ARG A 90 -6.69 -20.93 -4.15
CA ARG A 90 -7.35 -19.65 -3.95
C ARG A 90 -6.32 -18.51 -4.10
N SER A 91 -6.71 -17.42 -4.73
CA SER A 91 -5.92 -16.18 -4.69
C SER A 91 -5.77 -15.72 -3.24
N HIS A 92 -4.55 -15.49 -2.83
CA HIS A 92 -4.20 -15.07 -1.48
C HIS A 92 -2.96 -14.15 -1.51
N PRO A 93 -3.06 -12.97 -2.12
CA PRO A 93 -1.98 -12.00 -2.12
C PRO A 93 -1.67 -11.51 -0.70
N HIS A 94 -0.39 -11.27 -0.42
CA HIS A 94 0.07 -10.67 0.82
C HIS A 94 0.73 -9.33 0.50
N PHE A 95 0.03 -8.23 0.72
CA PHE A 95 0.52 -6.90 0.39
C PHE A 95 0.66 -6.03 1.64
N ALA A 96 1.83 -5.43 1.78
CA ALA A 96 2.12 -4.55 2.90
C ALA A 96 2.83 -3.26 2.45
N ASN A 97 2.66 -2.20 3.21
CA ASN A 97 3.27 -0.90 2.91
C ASN A 97 2.90 -0.40 1.51
N VAL A 98 1.62 -0.14 1.33
CA VAL A 98 1.03 0.33 0.06
C VAL A 98 0.54 1.77 0.22
N THR A 99 0.86 2.61 -0.75
CA THR A 99 0.33 3.97 -0.86
C THR A 99 -0.52 4.09 -2.11
N VAL A 100 -1.76 4.53 -1.94
CA VAL A 100 -2.65 4.92 -3.02
C VAL A 100 -2.92 6.42 -2.91
N ILE A 101 -2.71 7.14 -4.00
CA ILE A 101 -3.00 8.57 -4.11
C ILE A 101 -3.90 8.75 -5.33
N SER A 102 -5.10 9.28 -5.12
CA SER A 102 -6.06 9.47 -6.18
C SER A 102 -6.25 10.94 -6.50
N SER A 103 -6.55 11.24 -7.76
CA SER A 103 -7.01 12.56 -8.17
C SER A 103 -8.20 13.00 -7.32
N PRO A 104 -8.34 14.31 -7.02
CA PRO A 104 -9.45 14.83 -6.22
C PRO A 104 -10.85 14.55 -6.77
N SER A 105 -10.97 14.24 -8.06
CA SER A 105 -12.24 13.90 -8.75
C SER A 105 -12.43 12.41 -8.97
N HIS A 106 -11.48 11.58 -8.55
CA HIS A 106 -11.54 10.14 -8.76
C HIS A 106 -12.67 9.50 -7.94
N GLY A 107 -13.40 8.55 -8.55
CA GLY A 107 -14.63 7.98 -8.00
C GLY A 107 -14.62 6.47 -7.71
N GLU A 108 -13.44 5.80 -7.78
CA GLU A 108 -13.38 4.35 -7.68
C GLU A 108 -12.66 3.87 -6.39
N ASP A 109 -12.75 2.55 -6.12
CA ASP A 109 -12.30 1.91 -4.90
C ASP A 109 -10.76 1.92 -4.72
N GLY A 110 -10.31 2.00 -3.49
CA GLY A 110 -8.90 1.86 -3.15
C GLY A 110 -8.44 0.40 -3.18
N LEU A 111 -9.24 -0.50 -2.61
CA LEU A 111 -9.02 -1.94 -2.60
C LEU A 111 -10.36 -2.65 -2.83
N ARG A 112 -10.50 -3.30 -3.96
CA ARG A 112 -11.67 -4.09 -4.34
C ARG A 112 -11.38 -5.57 -4.15
N LEU A 113 -12.25 -6.26 -3.43
CA LEU A 113 -12.15 -7.69 -3.14
C LEU A 113 -13.33 -8.41 -3.78
N ARG A 114 -13.07 -9.38 -4.66
CA ARG A 114 -14.09 -10.05 -5.44
C ARG A 114 -13.81 -11.56 -5.56
N GLU A 115 -14.77 -12.27 -6.16
CA GLU A 115 -14.64 -13.62 -6.65
C GLU A 115 -14.11 -14.63 -5.61
N GLY A 116 -14.37 -14.36 -4.31
CA GLY A 116 -13.94 -15.24 -3.23
C GLY A 116 -12.43 -15.19 -2.91
N THR A 117 -11.74 -14.11 -3.24
CA THR A 117 -10.33 -13.95 -2.91
C THR A 117 -10.06 -14.05 -1.40
N GLY A 118 -8.91 -14.57 -1.03
CA GLY A 118 -8.31 -14.38 0.29
C GLY A 118 -7.27 -13.26 0.25
N GLY A 119 -6.47 -13.13 1.30
CA GLY A 119 -5.35 -12.19 1.29
C GLY A 119 -4.97 -11.67 2.66
N ASP A 120 -3.89 -10.91 2.69
CA ASP A 120 -3.38 -10.23 3.89
C ASP A 120 -2.89 -8.83 3.47
N PHE A 121 -3.59 -7.79 3.95
CA PHE A 121 -3.39 -6.40 3.53
C PHE A 121 -3.06 -5.53 4.75
N ARG A 122 -1.82 -5.03 4.82
CA ARG A 122 -1.31 -4.29 5.99
C ARG A 122 -0.63 -2.98 5.63
N ASN A 123 -0.70 -2.04 6.55
CA ASN A 123 0.03 -0.78 6.47
C ASN A 123 -0.27 0.01 5.19
N TYR A 124 -1.55 0.10 4.84
CA TYR A 124 -2.03 0.87 3.70
C TYR A 124 -2.27 2.34 4.04
N ILE A 125 -2.04 3.21 3.06
CA ILE A 125 -2.52 4.59 3.02
C ILE A 125 -3.34 4.75 1.75
N LEU A 126 -4.65 4.97 1.91
CA LEU A 126 -5.59 5.24 0.83
C LEU A 126 -5.97 6.72 0.89
N HIS A 127 -5.36 7.53 0.01
CA HIS A 127 -5.61 8.96 -0.06
C HIS A 127 -6.46 9.29 -1.28
N GLY A 128 -7.64 9.86 -1.03
CA GLY A 128 -8.52 10.37 -2.07
C GLY A 128 -9.37 9.32 -2.80
N ALA A 129 -9.31 8.04 -2.42
CA ALA A 129 -10.22 7.04 -2.96
C ALA A 129 -11.68 7.36 -2.58
N ASN A 130 -12.64 7.04 -3.44
CA ASN A 130 -14.05 7.25 -3.14
C ASN A 130 -14.54 6.28 -2.08
N ASP A 131 -14.32 4.99 -2.33
CA ASP A 131 -14.49 3.94 -1.33
C ASP A 131 -13.10 3.40 -0.94
N GLY A 132 -12.88 3.20 0.35
CA GLY A 132 -11.58 2.76 0.85
C GLY A 132 -11.32 1.31 0.49
N VAL A 133 -12.09 0.41 1.10
CA VAL A 133 -12.07 -1.04 0.86
C VAL A 133 -13.48 -1.51 0.61
N ARG A 134 -13.68 -2.21 -0.48
CA ARG A 134 -14.95 -2.80 -0.86
C ARG A 134 -14.85 -4.31 -0.99
N ASN A 135 -15.73 -5.03 -0.29
CA ASN A 135 -15.85 -6.49 -0.37
C ASN A 135 -17.17 -6.82 -1.07
N ASP A 136 -17.12 -6.99 -2.38
CA ASP A 136 -18.29 -7.16 -3.24
C ASP A 136 -19.16 -8.38 -2.87
N GLU A 137 -20.38 -8.44 -3.36
CA GLU A 137 -21.36 -9.50 -3.07
C GLU A 137 -20.86 -10.94 -3.33
N ASN A 138 -19.84 -11.11 -4.15
CA ASN A 138 -19.11 -12.35 -4.39
C ASN A 138 -17.71 -12.32 -3.77
N GLY A 139 -17.48 -11.49 -2.78
CA GLY A 139 -16.19 -11.32 -2.14
C GLY A 139 -15.81 -12.45 -1.20
N SER A 140 -14.91 -12.16 -0.30
CA SER A 140 -14.33 -13.14 0.62
C SER A 140 -15.31 -13.63 1.68
N GLU A 141 -15.31 -14.94 1.95
CA GLU A 141 -16.19 -15.55 2.96
C GLU A 141 -15.70 -15.38 4.40
N VAL A 142 -14.40 -15.16 4.60
CA VAL A 142 -13.79 -15.05 5.96
C VAL A 142 -12.95 -13.79 6.05
N VAL A 143 -13.55 -12.73 6.53
CA VAL A 143 -12.87 -11.46 6.79
C VAL A 143 -12.54 -11.34 8.27
N THR A 144 -11.31 -11.00 8.61
CA THR A 144 -10.89 -10.85 9.99
C THR A 144 -9.85 -9.75 10.19
N GLN A 145 -9.91 -9.12 11.36
CA GLN A 145 -8.84 -8.28 11.89
C GLN A 145 -7.98 -9.04 12.92
N ASP A 146 -8.30 -10.28 13.23
CA ASP A 146 -7.60 -11.10 14.22
C ASP A 146 -7.05 -12.37 13.56
N LEU A 147 -5.75 -12.37 13.30
CA LEU A 147 -5.05 -13.54 12.75
C LEU A 147 -5.16 -14.79 13.64
N THR A 148 -5.38 -14.61 14.94
CA THR A 148 -5.61 -15.72 15.85
C THR A 148 -6.97 -16.36 15.57
N GLU A 149 -7.97 -15.55 15.27
CA GLU A 149 -9.30 -16.01 14.89
C GLU A 149 -9.26 -16.75 13.55
N ALA A 150 -8.58 -16.18 12.54
CA ALA A 150 -8.37 -16.82 11.25
C ALA A 150 -7.66 -18.18 11.38
N ALA A 151 -6.61 -18.25 12.18
CA ALA A 151 -5.89 -19.50 12.46
C ALA A 151 -6.78 -20.52 13.20
N ALA A 152 -7.60 -20.07 14.15
CA ALA A 152 -8.52 -20.93 14.90
C ALA A 152 -9.66 -21.48 14.05
N ALA A 153 -10.10 -20.74 13.05
CA ALA A 153 -11.11 -21.19 12.08
C ALA A 153 -10.57 -22.31 11.14
N GLY A 154 -9.25 -22.50 11.12
CA GLY A 154 -8.60 -23.53 10.30
C GLY A 154 -8.70 -23.25 8.80
N HIS A 155 -8.96 -22.01 8.43
CA HIS A 155 -9.04 -21.57 7.05
C HIS A 155 -7.66 -21.13 6.55
N PRO A 156 -7.03 -21.85 5.63
CA PRO A 156 -5.82 -21.37 4.97
C PRO A 156 -6.07 -20.16 4.05
N ASP A 157 -7.33 -19.89 3.76
CA ASP A 157 -7.81 -18.96 2.75
C ASP A 157 -8.50 -17.74 3.39
N TYR A 158 -8.02 -17.27 4.53
CA TYR A 158 -8.56 -16.11 5.24
C TYR A 158 -8.33 -14.81 4.47
N LEU A 159 -9.14 -13.82 4.78
CA LEU A 159 -8.90 -12.42 4.40
C LEU A 159 -8.60 -11.62 5.65
N TYR A 160 -7.37 -11.15 5.79
CA TYR A 160 -6.98 -10.22 6.84
C TYR A 160 -6.84 -8.81 6.27
N ILE A 161 -7.54 -7.87 6.88
CA ILE A 161 -7.44 -6.45 6.55
C ILE A 161 -7.09 -5.70 7.83
N SER A 162 -5.98 -4.96 7.79
CA SER A 162 -5.51 -4.16 8.92
C SER A 162 -6.53 -3.08 9.30
N GLY A 163 -6.96 -3.07 10.55
CA GLY A 163 -7.81 -1.99 11.08
C GLY A 163 -7.07 -0.67 11.30
N SER A 164 -5.78 -0.60 11.02
CA SER A 164 -4.98 0.62 11.18
C SER A 164 -4.71 1.33 9.86
N MET A 165 -5.33 0.90 8.75
CA MET A 165 -5.21 1.60 7.46
C MET A 165 -5.61 3.07 7.59
N ILE A 166 -4.85 3.94 6.94
CA ILE A 166 -5.20 5.35 6.81
C ILE A 166 -6.09 5.49 5.58
N MET A 167 -7.29 6.03 5.78
CA MET A 167 -8.25 6.27 4.70
C MET A 167 -8.76 7.69 4.83
N ASN A 168 -8.26 8.60 4.00
CA ASN A 168 -8.62 10.01 4.09
C ASN A 168 -8.94 10.61 2.73
N GLY A 169 -9.72 11.69 2.75
CA GLY A 169 -10.18 12.35 1.53
C GLY A 169 -11.20 11.53 0.75
N LEU A 170 -11.83 10.55 1.40
CA LEU A 170 -12.87 9.72 0.80
C LEU A 170 -14.15 10.54 0.64
N ALA A 171 -14.79 10.40 -0.51
CA ALA A 171 -16.04 11.09 -0.79
C ALA A 171 -17.26 10.33 -0.24
N ASP A 172 -17.16 9.03 -0.10
CA ASP A 172 -18.27 8.15 0.28
C ASP A 172 -17.96 7.33 1.54
N VAL A 173 -17.68 6.05 1.46
CA VAL A 173 -17.51 5.18 2.63
C VAL A 173 -16.12 4.52 2.69
N PRO A 174 -15.51 4.42 3.89
CA PRO A 174 -14.22 3.73 4.02
C PRO A 174 -14.32 2.21 3.85
N TRP A 175 -15.48 1.62 4.17
CA TRP A 175 -15.79 0.19 4.07
C TRP A 175 -17.14 0.01 3.40
N ASP A 176 -17.20 -0.73 2.31
CA ASP A 176 -18.43 -0.95 1.54
C ASP A 176 -18.66 -2.43 1.25
N ASP A 177 -19.94 -2.81 1.11
CA ASP A 177 -20.45 -4.14 0.73
C ASP A 177 -20.01 -5.32 1.64
N PHE A 178 -19.43 -5.07 2.80
CA PHE A 178 -19.01 -6.16 3.70
C PHE A 178 -20.19 -6.99 4.24
N ASP A 179 -21.32 -6.36 4.48
CA ASP A 179 -22.54 -7.06 4.93
C ASP A 179 -23.13 -7.96 3.83
N GLU A 180 -22.95 -7.59 2.55
CA GLU A 180 -23.51 -8.31 1.41
C GLU A 180 -22.69 -9.55 1.04
N ALA A 181 -21.40 -9.53 1.30
CA ALA A 181 -20.51 -10.67 1.10
C ALA A 181 -20.79 -11.86 2.03
N GLY A 182 -21.66 -11.69 3.03
CA GLY A 182 -22.03 -12.75 3.97
C GLY A 182 -21.03 -12.96 5.11
N ASP A 183 -20.08 -12.06 5.27
CA ASP A 183 -19.09 -12.06 6.37
C ASP A 183 -19.72 -11.72 7.75
N GLY A 184 -20.95 -11.28 7.72
CA GLY A 184 -21.92 -11.25 8.83
C GLY A 184 -21.73 -10.15 9.85
N THR A 185 -20.59 -9.51 10.04
CA THR A 185 -20.43 -8.49 11.10
C THR A 185 -19.13 -7.67 10.99
N TRP A 186 -18.49 -7.61 9.84
CA TRP A 186 -17.30 -6.79 9.72
C TRP A 186 -17.63 -5.32 10.00
N THR A 187 -17.07 -4.81 11.07
CA THR A 187 -17.11 -3.39 11.42
C THR A 187 -15.68 -2.87 11.46
N GLY A 188 -15.07 -2.82 10.28
CA GLY A 188 -13.68 -2.36 10.16
C GLY A 188 -13.47 -1.01 10.83
N THR A 189 -12.30 -0.83 11.41
CA THR A 189 -11.83 0.47 11.89
C THR A 189 -10.77 0.99 10.92
N TYR A 190 -10.60 2.29 10.87
CA TYR A 190 -9.60 2.95 10.05
C TYR A 190 -9.14 4.23 10.73
N VAL A 191 -8.02 4.77 10.25
CA VAL A 191 -7.47 6.05 10.72
C VAL A 191 -7.89 7.13 9.71
N PRO A 192 -8.79 8.07 10.09
CA PRO A 192 -9.32 9.08 9.17
C PRO A 192 -8.39 10.29 8.98
N GLU A 193 -7.28 10.34 9.70
CA GLU A 193 -6.34 11.45 9.61
C GLU A 193 -5.50 11.37 8.35
N SER A 194 -5.12 12.54 7.84
CA SER A 194 -4.25 12.64 6.67
C SER A 194 -2.82 12.20 7.01
N ALA A 195 -2.24 11.40 6.13
CA ALA A 195 -0.81 11.09 6.18
C ALA A 195 0.09 12.24 5.66
N GLY A 196 -0.51 13.32 5.15
CA GLY A 196 0.21 14.45 4.57
C GLY A 196 0.51 14.32 3.09
N LEU A 197 -0.01 13.28 2.43
CA LEU A 197 0.13 13.08 0.99
C LEU A 197 -0.69 14.11 0.21
N ALA A 198 -0.29 14.40 -1.02
CA ALA A 198 -1.01 15.34 -1.87
C ALA A 198 -0.98 14.95 -3.35
N PHE A 199 -2.07 15.23 -4.03
CA PHE A 199 -2.18 15.20 -5.47
C PHE A 199 -2.79 16.53 -5.93
N THR A 200 -2.08 17.26 -6.77
CA THR A 200 -2.59 18.50 -7.34
C THR A 200 -2.70 18.42 -8.85
N VAL A 201 -3.65 19.14 -9.39
CA VAL A 201 -3.83 19.28 -10.85
C VAL A 201 -3.57 20.73 -11.27
N ASP A 202 -3.16 20.89 -12.50
CA ASP A 202 -3.01 22.21 -13.12
C ASP A 202 -4.37 22.79 -13.60
N ALA A 203 -4.33 23.92 -14.31
CA ALA A 203 -5.53 24.58 -14.81
C ALA A 203 -6.29 23.78 -15.89
N ASP A 204 -5.65 22.82 -16.50
CA ASP A 204 -6.21 21.94 -17.52
C ASP A 204 -6.64 20.57 -16.93
N GLY A 205 -6.49 20.38 -15.61
CA GLY A 205 -6.83 19.14 -14.89
C GLY A 205 -5.78 18.03 -14.99
N LEU A 206 -4.58 18.36 -15.50
CA LEU A 206 -3.49 17.39 -15.58
C LEU A 206 -2.69 17.33 -14.26
N PRO A 207 -2.09 16.18 -13.91
CA PRO A 207 -1.26 16.06 -12.74
C PRO A 207 -0.14 17.11 -12.72
N ALA A 208 -0.06 17.87 -11.63
CA ALA A 208 0.91 18.96 -11.48
C ALA A 208 1.97 18.64 -10.41
N THR A 209 1.54 18.19 -9.23
CA THR A 209 2.46 17.75 -8.18
C THR A 209 1.87 16.59 -7.39
N ILE A 210 2.73 15.65 -7.01
CA ILE A 210 2.39 14.47 -6.23
C ILE A 210 3.37 14.39 -5.06
N ASP A 211 2.86 14.49 -3.84
CA ASP A 211 3.63 14.25 -2.64
C ASP A 211 3.34 12.82 -2.15
N VAL A 212 4.32 11.96 -2.28
CA VAL A 212 4.24 10.54 -1.89
C VAL A 212 4.76 10.28 -0.49
N THR A 213 5.43 11.27 0.12
CA THR A 213 6.11 11.12 1.40
C THR A 213 5.19 11.53 2.55
N PRO A 214 4.92 10.65 3.51
CA PRO A 214 4.09 11.00 4.65
C PRO A 214 4.76 12.04 5.54
N SER A 215 3.95 12.87 6.18
CA SER A 215 4.44 13.85 7.15
C SER A 215 5.26 13.17 8.26
N ALA A 216 6.44 13.70 8.58
CA ALA A 216 7.44 13.11 9.47
C ALA A 216 6.95 12.79 10.91
N SER A 217 5.80 13.29 11.33
CA SER A 217 5.20 13.04 12.64
C SER A 217 3.67 12.92 12.53
N GLY A 218 3.20 12.10 11.64
CA GLY A 218 1.77 11.93 11.39
C GLY A 218 1.28 10.51 11.69
N SER A 219 0.01 10.27 11.42
CA SER A 219 -0.68 8.99 11.59
C SER A 219 -0.01 7.82 10.84
N ALA A 220 0.82 8.10 9.84
CA ALA A 220 1.59 7.08 9.16
C ALA A 220 2.60 6.34 10.06
N TYR A 221 3.03 6.96 11.15
CA TYR A 221 4.00 6.39 12.10
C TYR A 221 3.35 5.85 13.39
N GLU A 222 2.03 5.84 13.47
CA GLU A 222 1.27 5.36 14.62
C GLU A 222 0.49 4.09 14.29
N GLY A 223 0.44 3.13 15.22
CA GLY A 223 -0.32 1.90 15.06
C GLY A 223 0.07 1.11 13.80
N VAL A 224 1.35 1.02 13.54
CA VAL A 224 1.91 0.25 12.43
C VAL A 224 1.79 -1.24 12.74
N ASP A 225 1.24 -2.02 11.82
CA ASP A 225 1.15 -3.46 11.98
C ASP A 225 2.50 -4.13 11.70
N ASP A 226 2.78 -5.17 12.46
CA ASP A 226 3.88 -6.07 12.12
C ASP A 226 3.60 -6.72 10.75
N VAL A 227 4.58 -6.70 9.88
CA VAL A 227 4.51 -7.46 8.62
C VAL A 227 4.66 -8.95 8.88
N ILE A 228 4.30 -9.75 7.89
CA ILE A 228 4.46 -11.21 7.98
C ILE A 228 5.95 -11.53 8.19
N GLU A 229 6.25 -12.36 9.19
CA GLU A 229 7.61 -12.78 9.48
C GLU A 229 8.07 -13.82 8.46
N ASP A 230 8.75 -13.37 7.42
CA ASP A 230 9.37 -14.21 6.41
C ASP A 230 10.66 -13.55 5.85
N ASP A 231 11.21 -14.09 4.77
CA ASP A 231 12.44 -13.61 4.16
C ASP A 231 12.23 -12.48 3.12
N PHE A 232 10.99 -12.13 2.82
CA PHE A 232 10.65 -11.11 1.83
C PHE A 232 10.35 -9.75 2.46
N PHE A 233 9.48 -9.73 3.49
CA PHE A 233 9.05 -8.49 4.09
C PHE A 233 10.12 -7.86 4.97
N VAL A 234 10.34 -6.58 4.77
CA VAL A 234 11.19 -5.76 5.62
C VAL A 234 10.30 -5.11 6.69
N PRO A 235 10.58 -5.32 7.98
CA PRO A 235 9.87 -4.61 9.03
C PRO A 235 10.00 -3.09 8.88
N THR A 236 8.88 -2.39 8.99
CA THR A 236 8.84 -0.93 8.93
C THR A 236 8.23 -0.37 10.20
N TYR A 237 8.45 0.91 10.46
CA TYR A 237 7.82 1.66 11.52
C TYR A 237 6.85 2.73 10.96
N TYR A 238 6.43 2.53 9.72
CA TYR A 238 5.50 3.41 9.02
C TYR A 238 4.52 2.62 8.14
N LYS A 239 3.39 3.23 7.84
CA LYS A 239 2.40 2.78 6.86
C LYS A 239 2.69 3.42 5.51
N GLY A 240 2.21 2.80 4.45
CA GLY A 240 2.44 3.26 3.09
C GLY A 240 3.75 2.76 2.49
N ALA A 241 3.96 3.08 1.23
CA ALA A 241 5.11 2.65 0.44
C ALA A 241 6.39 3.46 0.73
N PHE A 242 6.25 4.60 1.41
CA PHE A 242 7.34 5.52 1.69
C PHE A 242 7.45 5.79 3.19
N GLY A 243 8.67 5.68 3.70
CA GLY A 243 9.07 6.32 4.93
C GLY A 243 9.39 7.78 4.63
N SER A 244 10.59 8.20 5.00
CA SER A 244 11.08 9.55 4.70
C SER A 244 11.90 9.61 3.40
N ALA A 245 12.32 8.47 2.84
CA ALA A 245 13.04 8.41 1.58
C ALA A 245 12.09 8.14 0.41
N ASN A 246 12.28 8.88 -0.66
CA ASN A 246 11.55 8.68 -1.90
C ASN A 246 12.34 7.77 -2.84
N TRP A 247 11.98 6.48 -2.89
CA TRP A 247 12.67 5.50 -3.73
C TRP A 247 12.39 5.62 -5.23
N LEU A 248 11.50 6.53 -5.64
CA LEU A 248 11.22 6.82 -7.06
C LEU A 248 12.28 7.70 -7.71
N GLU A 249 13.05 8.42 -6.91
CA GLU A 249 14.03 9.38 -7.40
C GLU A 249 15.10 8.72 -8.29
N GLY A 250 15.44 9.40 -9.37
CA GLY A 250 16.50 9.03 -10.29
C GLY A 250 16.17 7.95 -11.31
N TRP A 251 14.93 7.38 -11.33
CA TRP A 251 14.62 6.32 -12.28
C TRP A 251 13.17 6.28 -12.78
N SER A 252 12.20 6.79 -12.00
CA SER A 252 10.78 6.67 -12.34
C SER A 252 10.33 7.73 -13.36
N TYR A 253 9.24 7.44 -14.06
CA TYR A 253 8.56 8.42 -14.91
C TYR A 253 8.06 9.62 -14.09
N LEU A 254 7.55 9.36 -12.88
CA LEU A 254 7.07 10.44 -12.01
C LEU A 254 8.17 11.45 -11.68
N ASP A 255 9.39 10.98 -11.45
CA ASP A 255 10.56 11.82 -11.22
C ASP A 255 11.02 12.52 -12.51
N GLU A 256 11.20 11.78 -13.60
CA GLU A 256 11.63 12.33 -14.90
C GLU A 256 10.65 13.40 -15.43
N ALA A 257 9.35 13.22 -15.19
CA ALA A 257 8.32 14.17 -15.57
C ALA A 257 8.24 15.40 -14.63
N GLY A 258 9.01 15.42 -13.53
CA GLY A 258 9.00 16.51 -12.55
C GLY A 258 7.69 16.62 -11.77
N LEU A 259 6.99 15.50 -11.59
CA LEU A 259 5.71 15.47 -10.87
C LEU A 259 5.87 15.27 -9.36
N LEU A 260 7.02 14.77 -8.90
CA LEU A 260 7.28 14.56 -7.49
C LEU A 260 7.61 15.88 -6.79
N VAL A 261 7.09 16.05 -5.58
CA VAL A 261 7.49 17.16 -4.71
C VAL A 261 8.91 16.92 -4.24
N GLU A 262 9.81 17.89 -4.51
CA GLU A 262 11.16 17.85 -3.97
C GLU A 262 11.12 17.99 -2.46
N GLN A 263 11.75 17.05 -1.74
CA GLN A 263 11.90 17.15 -0.30
C GLN A 263 13.04 18.13 0.02
N GLU A 264 12.80 19.11 0.90
CA GLU A 264 13.87 19.98 1.38
C GLU A 264 14.79 19.17 2.33
N GLU A 265 16.09 19.22 2.12
CA GLU A 265 17.07 18.63 3.05
C GLU A 265 17.06 19.39 4.39
N ASP A 266 16.38 18.83 5.38
CA ASP A 266 16.43 19.35 6.74
C ASP A 266 17.64 18.77 7.49
N VAL A 267 18.59 19.65 7.80
CA VAL A 267 19.77 19.29 8.60
C VAL A 267 19.43 19.31 10.09
N THR A 268 19.45 18.17 10.72
CA THR A 268 19.16 18.03 12.15
C THR A 268 20.43 17.81 12.96
N LEU A 269 20.64 18.65 13.99
CA LEU A 269 21.74 18.48 14.94
C LEU A 269 21.34 17.50 16.05
N LEU A 270 22.08 16.42 16.16
CA LEU A 270 21.87 15.39 17.18
C LEU A 270 22.86 15.52 18.34
N GLY A 271 22.36 15.31 19.56
CA GLY A 271 23.22 15.24 20.71
C GLY A 271 22.45 15.20 22.04
N GLY A 272 23.14 14.85 23.12
CA GLY A 272 22.56 14.78 24.45
C GLY A 272 21.82 13.47 24.72
N ASN A 273 20.69 13.51 25.42
CA ASN A 273 19.95 12.34 25.85
C ASN A 273 18.70 12.09 25.01
N VAL A 274 18.58 10.91 24.44
CA VAL A 274 17.35 10.37 23.87
C VAL A 274 16.57 9.71 25.02
N THR A 275 15.47 10.31 25.44
CA THR A 275 14.67 9.87 26.60
C THR A 275 13.31 9.31 26.22
N GLU A 276 12.96 9.35 24.95
CA GLU A 276 11.76 8.79 24.33
C GLU A 276 12.13 8.17 22.98
N ASP A 277 11.26 7.35 22.44
CA ASP A 277 11.49 6.71 21.15
C ASP A 277 11.66 7.78 20.06
N THR A 278 12.79 7.71 19.35
CA THR A 278 13.22 8.72 18.38
C THR A 278 13.56 8.04 17.06
N TYR A 279 13.07 8.59 15.97
CA TYR A 279 13.29 8.09 14.62
C TYR A 279 14.20 9.04 13.84
N LEU A 280 15.24 8.48 13.23
CA LEU A 280 16.09 9.17 12.27
C LEU A 280 15.76 8.65 10.88
N ALA A 281 15.21 9.53 10.10
CA ALA A 281 14.67 9.24 8.76
C ALA A 281 15.78 9.21 7.71
N ALA A 282 15.68 8.36 6.68
CA ALA A 282 16.66 8.26 5.60
C ALA A 282 16.75 9.54 4.74
N SER A 283 15.68 10.33 4.65
CA SER A 283 15.68 11.62 3.95
C SER A 283 16.35 12.75 4.75
N GLY A 284 16.60 12.53 6.05
CA GLY A 284 17.22 13.56 6.89
C GLY A 284 18.74 13.47 6.87
N THR A 285 19.40 14.63 6.88
CA THR A 285 20.84 14.75 7.12
C THR A 285 21.07 15.07 8.59
N TYR A 286 21.80 14.20 9.28
CA TYR A 286 22.00 14.31 10.72
C TYR A 286 23.46 14.51 11.08
N TYR A 287 23.75 15.54 11.89
CA TYR A 287 25.09 15.78 12.41
C TYR A 287 25.13 15.60 13.92
N LEU A 288 25.99 14.72 14.38
CA LEU A 288 26.34 14.59 15.79
C LEU A 288 27.22 15.77 16.21
N ASN A 289 26.65 16.72 16.92
CA ASN A 289 27.41 17.86 17.46
C ASN A 289 27.94 17.64 18.88
N GLN A 290 27.48 16.57 19.54
CA GLN A 290 27.95 16.11 20.87
C GLN A 290 27.58 14.62 21.05
N GLN A 291 28.00 14.02 22.16
CA GLN A 291 27.64 12.63 22.48
C GLN A 291 26.13 12.48 22.59
N LEU A 292 25.62 11.38 21.99
CA LEU A 292 24.23 10.95 22.04
C LEU A 292 24.11 9.75 22.98
N PHE A 293 23.18 9.79 23.92
CA PHE A 293 22.92 8.73 24.89
C PHE A 293 21.47 8.28 24.82
N VAL A 294 21.21 7.04 24.42
CA VAL A 294 19.88 6.45 24.50
C VAL A 294 19.67 5.95 25.93
N LYS A 295 18.66 6.44 26.61
CA LYS A 295 18.33 6.14 28.01
C LYS A 295 17.41 4.93 28.12
N ASP A 296 17.39 4.33 29.33
CA ASP A 296 16.47 3.24 29.64
C ASP A 296 15.03 3.62 29.31
N GLY A 297 14.36 2.74 28.54
CA GLY A 297 12.98 2.94 28.11
C GLY A 297 12.82 3.73 26.83
N ALA A 298 13.91 4.18 26.19
CA ALA A 298 13.88 4.84 24.89
C ALA A 298 14.58 3.99 23.82
N THR A 299 14.14 4.10 22.59
CA THR A 299 14.75 3.48 21.42
C THR A 299 15.13 4.54 20.40
N LEU A 300 16.31 4.43 19.82
CA LEU A 300 16.70 5.21 18.66
C LEU A 300 16.62 4.33 17.42
N TYR A 301 15.66 4.63 16.55
CA TYR A 301 15.49 3.98 15.27
C TYR A 301 16.25 4.80 14.20
N ILE A 302 17.07 4.11 13.43
CA ILE A 302 17.81 4.72 12.32
C ILE A 302 17.40 3.99 11.06
N GLU A 303 16.73 4.70 10.16
CA GLU A 303 16.29 4.15 8.90
C GLU A 303 17.49 3.80 8.01
N ALA A 304 17.39 2.70 7.25
CA ALA A 304 18.46 2.32 6.33
C ALA A 304 18.64 3.41 5.25
N GLY A 305 19.88 3.88 5.08
CA GLY A 305 20.19 4.99 4.17
C GLY A 305 20.29 6.36 4.84
N THR A 306 20.04 6.47 6.15
CA THR A 306 20.26 7.72 6.92
C THR A 306 21.73 8.14 6.87
N GLU A 307 22.01 9.40 6.55
CA GLU A 307 23.34 10.01 6.47
C GLU A 307 23.65 10.96 7.66
#